data_8d0f271a8cb479826e9bbdfbd7dc9766
#
_entry.id   8d0f271a8cb479826e9bbdfbd7dc9766
#
_cell.length_a   1.000
_cell.length_b   1.000
_cell.length_c   1.000
_cell.angle_alpha   90.00
_cell.angle_beta   90.00
_cell.angle_gamma   90.00
#
_symmetry.space_group_name_H-M   'P 1'
#
loop_
_entity.id
_entity.type
_entity.pdbx_description
1 polymer ?
#
loop_
_entity_poly.entity_id
_entity_poly.type
_entity_poly.pdbx_seq_one_letter_code
_entity_poly.pdbx_strand_id
1 'polypeptide(L)'
;GGAVFDTVLPLLNDQSRIALCGLISQYGNVDGQDPRSRWRAVGSAVFERNRVSVHDLFVGNFVADYQDRFLEEMGAYVRAGEVQYLEDKRHGLENTPEVFAQMLRGENFGKTLMVVSEDPTLTDAEGRQIAV
;
A
#
# COMPACT_ATOMS: atom_id res chain seq x y z
N GLY A 1 2.26 9.90 -5.91
CA GLY A 1 1.42 10.87 -6.64
C GLY A 1 1.14 12.11 -5.82
N GLY A 2 0.34 13.03 -6.34
CA GLY A 2 -0.01 14.29 -5.67
C GLY A 2 1.20 15.15 -5.36
N ALA A 3 1.09 16.01 -4.34
CA ALA A 3 2.13 16.98 -3.96
C ALA A 3 3.51 16.35 -3.73
N VAL A 4 3.57 15.12 -3.22
CA VAL A 4 4.85 14.41 -3.06
C VAL A 4 5.51 14.14 -4.42
N PHE A 5 4.73 13.71 -5.41
CA PHE A 5 5.24 13.50 -6.76
C PHE A 5 5.71 14.82 -7.38
N ASP A 6 4.94 15.88 -7.25
CA ASP A 6 5.29 17.19 -7.79
C ASP A 6 6.60 17.73 -7.20
N THR A 7 6.83 17.46 -5.91
CA THR A 7 8.06 17.84 -5.22
C THR A 7 9.28 17.01 -5.66
N VAL A 8 9.09 15.71 -5.85
CA VAL A 8 10.19 14.79 -6.21
C VAL A 8 10.54 14.86 -7.69
N LEU A 9 9.56 15.15 -8.54
CA LEU A 9 9.71 15.13 -10.00
C LEU A 9 10.93 15.93 -10.52
N PRO A 10 11.17 17.18 -10.09
CA PRO A 10 12.33 17.96 -10.55
C PRO A 10 13.67 17.44 -10.02
N LEU A 11 13.66 16.59 -9.00
CA LEU A 11 14.84 16.03 -8.34
C LEU A 11 15.26 14.67 -8.93
N LEU A 12 14.54 14.16 -9.90
CA LEU A 12 14.88 12.87 -10.51
C LEU A 12 16.22 12.93 -11.24
N ASN A 13 17.09 11.98 -10.91
CA ASN A 13 18.38 11.84 -11.57
C ASN A 13 18.24 11.35 -13.02
N ASP A 14 19.26 11.58 -13.80
CA ASP A 14 19.37 10.98 -15.13
C ASP A 14 19.34 9.45 -15.05
N GLN A 15 18.63 8.82 -15.97
CA GLN A 15 18.41 7.37 -16.06
C GLN A 15 17.80 6.74 -14.80
N SER A 16 17.05 7.54 -14.01
CA SER A 16 16.32 6.99 -12.87
C SER A 16 15.16 6.09 -13.27
N ARG A 17 14.69 5.27 -12.33
CA ARG A 17 13.60 4.31 -12.53
C ARG A 17 12.50 4.55 -11.53
N ILE A 18 11.27 4.47 -12.00
CA ILE A 18 10.07 4.56 -11.16
C ILE A 18 9.30 3.25 -11.28
N ALA A 19 9.08 2.57 -10.14
CA ALA A 19 8.13 1.47 -10.03
C ALA A 19 6.78 2.05 -9.63
N LEU A 20 5.80 2.02 -10.54
CA LEU A 20 4.46 2.55 -10.32
C LEU A 20 3.55 1.46 -9.74
N CYS A 21 3.43 1.42 -8.41
CA CYS A 21 2.63 0.42 -7.70
C CYS A 21 1.14 0.79 -7.61
N GLY A 22 0.81 2.07 -7.57
CA GLY A 22 -0.56 2.58 -7.49
C GLY A 22 -0.62 4.10 -7.45
N LEU A 23 -1.81 4.65 -7.55
CA LEU A 23 -2.07 6.09 -7.62
C LEU A 23 -3.24 6.49 -6.73
N ILE A 24 -3.19 6.14 -5.45
CA ILE A 24 -4.27 6.40 -4.48
C ILE A 24 -4.67 7.89 -4.43
N SER A 25 -3.71 8.81 -4.61
CA SER A 25 -3.96 10.26 -4.67
C SER A 25 -4.84 10.68 -5.86
N GLN A 26 -5.08 9.81 -6.81
CA GLN A 26 -5.89 10.06 -8.00
C GLN A 26 -7.26 9.36 -7.96
N TYR A 27 -7.53 8.54 -6.95
CA TYR A 27 -8.78 7.75 -6.88
C TYR A 27 -10.04 8.59 -6.69
N GLY A 28 -9.92 9.80 -6.13
CA GLY A 28 -11.01 10.76 -5.99
C GLY A 28 -11.31 11.59 -7.24
N ASN A 29 -10.54 11.46 -8.31
CA ASN A 29 -10.76 12.22 -9.53
C ASN A 29 -11.91 11.60 -10.34
N VAL A 30 -12.95 12.37 -10.58
CA VAL A 30 -14.17 11.94 -11.28
C VAL A 30 -14.27 12.47 -12.72
N ASP A 31 -13.17 12.95 -13.28
CA ASP A 31 -13.11 13.55 -14.62
C ASP A 31 -13.09 12.52 -15.77
N GLY A 32 -13.16 11.23 -15.45
CA GLY A 32 -13.17 10.13 -16.41
C GLY A 32 -11.84 9.87 -17.10
N GLN A 33 -10.78 10.60 -16.74
CA GLN A 33 -9.44 10.34 -17.28
C GLN A 33 -8.78 9.17 -16.55
N ASP A 34 -8.03 8.35 -17.31
CA ASP A 34 -7.21 7.31 -16.71
C ASP A 34 -6.11 7.93 -15.80
N PRO A 35 -6.09 7.57 -14.51
CA PRO A 35 -5.13 8.13 -13.55
C PRO A 35 -3.67 7.93 -13.94
N ARG A 36 -3.33 6.82 -14.61
CA ARG A 36 -1.96 6.52 -15.03
C ARG A 36 -1.53 7.41 -16.19
N SER A 37 -2.40 7.60 -17.17
CA SER A 37 -2.15 8.49 -18.30
C SER A 37 -1.96 9.93 -17.85
N ARG A 38 -2.83 10.41 -16.96
CA ARG A 38 -2.71 11.75 -16.37
C ARG A 38 -1.40 11.93 -15.61
N TRP A 39 -1.05 10.98 -14.75
CA TRP A 39 0.20 11.02 -13.98
C TRP A 39 1.43 11.04 -14.91
N ARG A 40 1.42 10.22 -15.96
CA ARG A 40 2.51 10.19 -16.95
C ARG A 40 2.62 11.52 -17.71
N ALA A 41 1.50 12.12 -18.06
CA ALA A 41 1.48 13.42 -18.72
C ALA A 41 2.12 14.53 -17.87
N VAL A 42 1.85 14.56 -16.57
CA VAL A 42 2.48 15.53 -15.64
C VAL A 42 4.00 15.38 -15.60
N GLY A 43 4.51 14.14 -15.62
CA GLY A 43 5.94 13.88 -15.55
C GLY A 43 6.68 13.89 -16.88
N SER A 44 5.97 13.92 -18.01
CA SER A 44 6.51 13.61 -19.34
C SER A 44 7.78 14.35 -19.71
N ALA A 45 7.81 15.66 -19.53
CA ALA A 45 8.96 16.50 -19.89
C ALA A 45 10.24 16.15 -19.05
N VAL A 46 10.06 15.80 -17.77
CA VAL A 46 11.18 15.39 -16.91
C VAL A 46 11.61 13.97 -17.26
N PHE A 47 10.65 13.08 -17.51
CA PHE A 47 10.93 11.68 -17.90
C PHE A 47 11.74 11.61 -19.20
N GLU A 48 11.38 12.42 -20.17
CA GLU A 48 12.11 12.50 -21.44
C GLU A 48 13.52 13.10 -21.22
N ARG A 49 13.58 14.29 -20.60
CA ARG A 49 14.85 14.99 -20.38
C ARG A 49 15.86 14.15 -19.61
N ASN A 50 15.40 13.47 -18.54
CA ASN A 50 16.27 12.71 -17.64
C ASN A 50 16.27 11.20 -17.99
N ARG A 51 15.71 10.80 -19.13
CA ARG A 51 15.66 9.39 -19.57
C ARG A 51 15.09 8.44 -18.49
N VAL A 52 14.07 8.91 -17.77
CA VAL A 52 13.44 8.15 -16.68
C VAL A 52 12.63 7.01 -17.26
N SER A 53 12.85 5.79 -16.79
CA SER A 53 12.01 4.65 -17.15
C SER A 53 10.93 4.42 -16.09
N VAL A 54 9.69 4.24 -16.55
CA VAL A 54 8.53 3.97 -15.67
C VAL A 54 8.03 2.56 -15.91
N HIS A 55 8.02 1.77 -14.84
CA HIS A 55 7.57 0.38 -14.86
C HIS A 55 6.31 0.23 -14.02
N ASP A 56 5.24 -0.28 -14.62
CA ASP A 56 4.05 -0.65 -13.87
C ASP A 56 4.34 -1.91 -13.05
N LEU A 57 4.13 -1.81 -11.74
CA LEU A 57 4.31 -2.92 -10.81
C LEU A 57 2.95 -3.40 -10.31
N PHE A 58 2.64 -4.64 -10.62
CA PHE A 58 1.47 -5.34 -10.08
C PHE A 58 1.92 -6.61 -9.38
N VAL A 59 1.67 -6.70 -8.06
CA VAL A 59 2.13 -7.82 -7.23
C VAL A 59 1.63 -9.17 -7.74
N GLY A 60 0.45 -9.23 -8.34
CA GLY A 60 -0.11 -10.47 -8.90
C GLY A 60 0.77 -11.14 -9.95
N ASN A 61 1.62 -10.38 -10.64
CA ASN A 61 2.57 -10.94 -11.62
C ASN A 61 3.70 -11.77 -10.99
N PHE A 62 3.87 -11.67 -9.68
CA PHE A 62 4.95 -12.31 -8.94
C PHE A 62 4.46 -13.42 -8.00
N VAL A 63 3.15 -13.54 -7.80
CA VAL A 63 2.56 -14.49 -6.84
C VAL A 63 2.96 -15.93 -7.16
N ALA A 64 2.84 -16.35 -8.42
CA ALA A 64 3.11 -17.72 -8.83
C ALA A 64 4.56 -18.17 -8.53
N ASP A 65 5.52 -17.25 -8.65
CA ASP A 65 6.94 -17.56 -8.57
C ASP A 65 7.55 -17.29 -7.18
N TYR A 66 6.92 -16.41 -6.39
CA TYR A 66 7.58 -15.88 -5.19
C TYR A 66 6.77 -16.01 -3.90
N GLN A 67 5.46 -16.32 -3.95
CA GLN A 67 4.60 -16.23 -2.77
C GLN A 67 5.04 -17.18 -1.65
N ASP A 68 5.29 -18.43 -1.96
CA ASP A 68 5.63 -19.45 -0.95
C ASP A 68 6.93 -19.07 -0.23
N ARG A 69 7.95 -18.73 -1.00
CA ARG A 69 9.23 -18.28 -0.46
C ARG A 69 9.07 -17.00 0.36
N PHE A 70 8.29 -16.04 -0.13
CA PHE A 70 8.01 -14.78 0.58
C PHE A 70 7.35 -15.04 1.93
N LEU A 71 6.33 -15.89 1.97
CA LEU A 71 5.61 -16.21 3.21
C LEU A 71 6.52 -16.92 4.23
N GLU A 72 7.37 -17.81 3.78
CA GLU A 72 8.34 -18.50 4.63
C GLU A 72 9.36 -17.51 5.23
N GLU A 73 10.07 -16.77 4.38
CA GLU A 73 11.11 -15.84 4.79
C GLU A 73 10.54 -14.69 5.65
N MET A 74 9.46 -14.05 5.19
CA MET A 74 8.85 -12.94 5.92
C MET A 74 8.23 -13.39 7.24
N GLY A 75 7.60 -14.55 7.26
CA GLY A 75 7.09 -15.15 8.49
C GLY A 75 8.21 -15.42 9.52
N ALA A 76 9.39 -15.86 9.06
CA ALA A 76 10.56 -16.00 9.94
C ALA A 76 11.02 -14.66 10.51
N TYR A 77 11.14 -13.62 9.69
CA TYR A 77 11.55 -12.28 10.14
C TYR A 77 10.56 -11.68 11.14
N VAL A 78 9.25 -11.82 10.90
CA VAL A 78 8.23 -11.35 11.84
C VAL A 78 8.32 -12.08 13.17
N ARG A 79 8.45 -13.41 13.17
CA ARG A 79 8.60 -14.20 14.40
C ARG A 79 9.88 -13.88 15.16
N ALA A 80 10.95 -13.52 14.47
CA ALA A 80 12.21 -13.09 15.07
C ALA A 80 12.18 -11.65 15.60
N GLY A 81 11.12 -10.87 15.30
CA GLY A 81 11.02 -9.46 15.63
C GLY A 81 11.89 -8.53 14.79
N GLU A 82 12.49 -9.06 13.72
CA GLU A 82 13.32 -8.29 12.79
C GLU A 82 12.47 -7.39 11.87
N VAL A 83 11.25 -7.80 11.59
CA VAL A 83 10.24 -7.00 10.88
C VAL A 83 9.11 -6.67 11.84
N GLN A 84 8.86 -5.39 12.00
CA GLN A 84 7.76 -4.86 12.80
C GLN A 84 6.69 -4.26 11.89
N TYR A 85 5.44 -4.41 12.28
CA TYR A 85 4.29 -3.84 11.58
C TYR A 85 3.36 -3.17 12.59
N LEU A 86 2.58 -2.22 12.11
CA LEU A 86 1.59 -1.50 12.92
C LEU A 86 0.20 -1.74 12.35
N GLU A 87 -0.73 -2.00 13.25
CA GLU A 87 -2.14 -2.17 12.95
C GLU A 87 -2.96 -1.08 13.64
N ASP A 88 -3.81 -0.42 12.86
CA ASP A 88 -4.82 0.52 13.36
C ASP A 88 -6.15 -0.23 13.43
N LYS A 89 -6.43 -0.85 14.58
CA LYS A 89 -7.61 -1.67 14.80
C LYS A 89 -8.81 -0.82 15.19
N ARG A 90 -9.89 -0.99 14.44
CA ARG A 90 -11.18 -0.36 14.67
C ARG A 90 -12.24 -1.44 14.83
N HIS A 91 -13.22 -1.23 15.69
CA HIS A 91 -14.22 -2.24 16.05
C HIS A 91 -15.60 -1.88 15.52
N GLY A 92 -16.38 -2.92 15.16
CA GLY A 92 -17.75 -2.83 14.72
C GLY A 92 -17.91 -2.62 13.23
N LEU A 93 -18.59 -3.54 12.56
CA LEU A 93 -18.83 -3.50 11.11
C LEU A 93 -19.55 -2.21 10.70
N GLU A 94 -20.46 -1.72 11.55
CA GLU A 94 -21.24 -0.49 11.37
C GLU A 94 -20.37 0.76 11.21
N ASN A 95 -19.16 0.76 11.77
CA ASN A 95 -18.22 1.87 11.71
C ASN A 95 -17.37 1.89 10.42
N THR A 96 -17.48 0.85 9.58
CA THR A 96 -16.64 0.71 8.37
C THR A 96 -16.71 1.91 7.42
N PRO A 97 -17.89 2.51 7.12
CA PRO A 97 -17.94 3.66 6.21
C PRO A 97 -17.16 4.87 6.73
N GLU A 98 -17.28 5.17 8.03
CA GLU A 98 -16.57 6.28 8.67
C GLU A 98 -15.05 6.02 8.68
N VAL A 99 -14.63 4.82 9.10
CA VAL A 99 -13.22 4.43 9.16
C VAL A 99 -12.59 4.43 7.76
N PHE A 100 -13.32 4.00 6.74
CA PHE A 100 -12.86 4.05 5.35
C PHE A 100 -12.65 5.50 4.89
N ALA A 101 -13.58 6.39 5.20
CA ALA A 101 -13.43 7.81 4.89
C ALA A 101 -12.20 8.43 5.59
N GLN A 102 -11.97 8.09 6.87
CA GLN A 102 -10.79 8.51 7.62
C GLN A 102 -9.49 8.00 6.98
N MET A 103 -9.45 6.72 6.59
CA MET A 103 -8.31 6.12 5.89
C MET A 103 -7.99 6.87 4.57
N LEU A 104 -9.01 7.23 3.79
CA LEU A 104 -8.81 8.00 2.55
C LEU A 104 -8.27 9.41 2.79
N ARG A 105 -8.48 9.98 3.98
CA ARG A 105 -7.90 11.25 4.41
C ARG A 105 -6.49 11.09 5.03
N GLY A 106 -6.01 9.84 5.19
CA GLY A 106 -4.70 9.55 5.79
C GLY A 106 -4.68 9.72 7.31
N GLU A 107 -5.82 9.54 7.98
CA GLU A 107 -5.96 9.68 9.44
C GLU A 107 -5.62 8.39 10.20
N ASN A 108 -5.27 7.32 9.48
CA ASN A 108 -4.84 6.05 10.06
C ASN A 108 -3.34 6.03 10.35
N PHE A 109 -2.94 5.22 11.32
CA PHE A 109 -1.54 4.95 11.62
C PHE A 109 -1.26 3.45 11.55
N GLY A 110 -0.67 3.00 10.46
CA GLY A 110 -0.45 1.59 10.16
C GLY A 110 -1.54 0.99 9.27
N LYS A 111 -1.66 -0.34 9.29
CA LYS A 111 -2.68 -1.06 8.52
C LYS A 111 -4.03 -0.95 9.20
N THR A 112 -4.98 -0.28 8.56
CA THR A 112 -6.36 -0.20 9.07
C THR A 112 -7.04 -1.56 8.98
N LEU A 113 -7.52 -2.06 10.10
CA LEU A 113 -8.26 -3.30 10.24
C LEU A 113 -9.61 -3.05 10.89
N MET A 114 -10.69 -3.61 10.33
CA MET A 114 -12.00 -3.64 10.97
C MET A 114 -12.19 -4.98 11.69
N VAL A 115 -12.23 -4.93 13.01
CA VAL A 115 -12.54 -6.09 13.85
C VAL A 115 -14.05 -6.24 13.92
N VAL A 116 -14.60 -7.20 13.19
CA VAL A 116 -16.06 -7.44 13.09
C VAL A 116 -16.54 -8.49 14.08
N SER A 117 -15.65 -9.36 14.54
CA SER A 117 -15.89 -10.39 15.56
C SER A 117 -14.53 -10.83 16.13
N GLU A 118 -14.58 -11.63 17.20
CA GLU A 118 -13.39 -12.34 17.68
C GLU A 118 -12.87 -13.29 16.59
N ASP A 119 -11.55 -13.35 16.43
CA ASP A 119 -10.93 -14.28 15.49
C ASP A 119 -10.80 -15.66 16.13
N PRO A 120 -11.54 -16.66 15.64
CA PRO A 120 -11.52 -18.00 16.24
C PRO A 120 -10.19 -18.75 16.06
N THR A 121 -9.28 -18.22 15.24
CA THR A 121 -7.96 -18.82 15.00
C THR A 121 -6.88 -18.30 15.95
N LEU A 122 -7.15 -17.19 16.65
CA LEU A 122 -6.22 -16.61 17.61
C LEU A 122 -6.41 -17.26 18.99
N THR A 123 -5.62 -18.28 19.26
CA THR A 123 -5.62 -18.98 20.53
C THR A 123 -4.23 -18.99 21.16
N ASP A 124 -4.17 -19.00 22.49
CA ASP A 124 -2.92 -19.24 23.25
C ASP A 124 -2.47 -20.71 23.16
N ALA A 125 -1.34 -21.01 23.78
CA ALA A 125 -0.79 -22.37 23.81
C ALA A 125 -1.74 -23.41 24.47
N GLU A 126 -2.68 -22.94 25.29
CA GLU A 126 -3.70 -23.74 25.97
C GLU A 126 -5.02 -23.80 25.20
N GLY A 127 -5.10 -23.19 23.99
CA GLY A 127 -6.28 -23.18 23.14
C GLY A 127 -7.37 -22.17 23.58
N ARG A 128 -7.04 -21.23 24.46
CA ARG A 128 -7.96 -20.15 24.87
C ARG A 128 -7.87 -18.98 23.88
N GLN A 129 -9.01 -18.38 23.60
CA GLN A 129 -9.10 -17.21 22.73
C GLN A 129 -8.22 -16.08 23.24
N ILE A 130 -7.38 -15.50 22.38
CA ILE A 130 -6.59 -14.32 22.67
C ILE A 130 -7.42 -13.10 22.26
N ALA A 131 -7.66 -12.17 23.20
CA ALA A 131 -8.27 -10.88 22.88
C ALA A 131 -7.28 -10.04 22.03
N VAL A 132 -7.75 -9.50 20.93
CA VAL A 132 -6.95 -8.74 19.94
C VAL A 132 -7.22 -7.24 20.08
#